data_7d8a19c20d82d038bcfe1e8112678064
#
_entry.id   7d8a19c20d82d038bcfe1e8112678064
#
_cell.length_a   1.000
_cell.length_b   1.000
_cell.length_c   1.000
_cell.angle_alpha   90.00
_cell.angle_beta   90.00
_cell.angle_gamma   90.00
#
_symmetry.space_group_name_H-M   'P 1'
#
loop_
_entity.id
_entity.type
_entity.pdbx_description
1 polymer ?
#
loop_
_entity_poly.entity_id
_entity_poly.type
_entity_poly.pdbx_seq_one_letter_code
_entity_poly.pdbx_strand_id
1 'polypeptide(L)'
;FDQDGDIDLFVANGDLNPNCVPMYNFYFENENFKYKELSSKVGLKDYGVGRGSVVFDLENDGDMDLLVISQKPIRPYGPPSITRLYKNEIANGNYLKIRLRGNASTPSAFGARIKIYSDSLFINQEIDGGNTSHLSHNSRIAHFGLGMRKIIDSITVTWPGGEEQSIYRVSANQMIEIDEVGSFKKSNSKNLMFFLVVFIIISIFIIKISNKPISN
;
A
#
# COMPACT_ATOMS: atom_id res chain seq x y z
N PHE A 1 -7.93 -6.22 -10.49
CA PHE A 1 -8.28 -4.96 -11.16
C PHE A 1 -9.78 -4.86 -11.46
N ASP A 2 -10.46 -5.95 -11.81
CA ASP A 2 -11.90 -5.99 -12.13
C ASP A 2 -12.82 -6.20 -10.91
N GLN A 3 -12.24 -6.32 -9.71
CA GLN A 3 -12.92 -6.47 -8.42
C GLN A 3 -13.72 -7.77 -8.25
N ASP A 4 -13.45 -8.80 -9.01
CA ASP A 4 -14.19 -10.08 -8.95
C ASP A 4 -13.88 -10.92 -7.70
N GLY A 5 -12.79 -10.64 -7.01
CA GLY A 5 -12.36 -11.25 -5.75
C GLY A 5 -11.17 -12.17 -5.89
N ASP A 6 -10.61 -12.32 -7.08
CA ASP A 6 -9.34 -12.99 -7.27
C ASP A 6 -8.19 -12.00 -7.57
N ILE A 7 -6.97 -12.49 -7.65
CA ILE A 7 -5.77 -11.63 -7.73
C ILE A 7 -5.21 -11.67 -9.15
N ASP A 8 -5.29 -10.54 -9.83
CA ASP A 8 -4.64 -10.29 -11.09
C ASP A 8 -3.14 -10.02 -10.95
N LEU A 9 -2.42 -10.13 -12.06
CA LEU A 9 -0.99 -9.88 -12.11
C LEU A 9 -0.65 -8.83 -13.15
N PHE A 10 0.06 -7.79 -12.73
CA PHE A 10 0.72 -6.85 -13.64
C PHE A 10 2.24 -6.96 -13.53
N VAL A 11 2.92 -7.01 -14.66
CA VAL A 11 4.38 -7.07 -14.74
C VAL A 11 4.89 -5.87 -15.53
N ALA A 12 5.51 -4.92 -14.84
CA ALA A 12 6.29 -3.86 -15.48
C ALA A 12 7.54 -4.48 -16.12
N ASN A 13 7.66 -4.32 -17.42
CA ASN A 13 8.73 -4.95 -18.19
C ASN A 13 9.53 -3.91 -18.98
N GLY A 14 10.75 -4.27 -19.36
CA GLY A 14 11.62 -3.47 -20.18
C GLY A 14 13.07 -3.65 -19.81
N ASP A 15 13.95 -3.65 -20.81
CA ASP A 15 15.38 -3.82 -20.63
C ASP A 15 16.13 -2.56 -21.07
N LEU A 16 17.22 -2.27 -20.35
CA LEU A 16 18.18 -1.26 -20.72
C LEU A 16 19.26 -1.79 -21.68
N ASN A 17 19.37 -3.11 -21.82
CA ASN A 17 20.32 -3.72 -22.72
C ASN A 17 19.89 -3.49 -24.17
N PRO A 18 20.68 -2.77 -24.98
CA PRO A 18 20.33 -2.45 -26.36
C PRO A 18 20.28 -3.66 -27.30
N ASN A 19 20.76 -4.81 -26.84
CA ASN A 19 20.74 -6.05 -27.61
C ASN A 19 19.51 -6.93 -27.28
N CYS A 20 18.71 -6.54 -26.30
CA CYS A 20 17.47 -7.24 -25.99
C CYS A 20 16.33 -6.78 -26.88
N VAL A 21 15.43 -7.72 -27.18
CA VAL A 21 14.18 -7.42 -27.88
C VAL A 21 13.29 -6.60 -26.95
N PRO A 22 12.75 -5.45 -27.39
CA PRO A 22 11.80 -4.70 -26.58
C PRO A 22 10.59 -5.57 -26.20
N MET A 23 10.34 -5.66 -24.90
CA MET A 23 9.19 -6.39 -24.36
C MET A 23 8.21 -5.37 -23.79
N TYR A 24 6.92 -5.63 -23.95
CA TYR A 24 5.88 -4.79 -23.36
C TYR A 24 5.55 -5.22 -21.95
N ASN A 25 4.83 -4.35 -21.21
CA ASN A 25 4.25 -4.70 -19.94
C ASN A 25 3.19 -5.79 -20.09
N PHE A 26 3.10 -6.71 -19.14
CA PHE A 26 2.11 -7.77 -19.14
C PHE A 26 1.03 -7.52 -18.10
N TYR A 27 -0.21 -7.75 -18.50
CA TYR A 27 -1.35 -7.87 -17.60
C TYR A 27 -2.00 -9.24 -17.79
N PHE A 28 -2.16 -9.93 -16.70
CA PHE A 28 -2.80 -11.24 -16.65
C PHE A 28 -4.02 -11.17 -15.73
N GLU A 29 -5.18 -11.32 -16.32
CA GLU A 29 -6.44 -11.50 -15.60
C GLU A 29 -6.49 -12.93 -15.06
N ASN A 30 -6.86 -13.07 -13.80
CA ASN A 30 -7.04 -14.35 -13.15
C ASN A 30 -8.51 -14.76 -13.24
N GLU A 31 -8.78 -15.91 -13.80
CA GLU A 31 -10.10 -16.55 -13.79
C GLU A 31 -9.99 -17.92 -13.11
N ASN A 32 -10.29 -18.03 -11.83
CA ASN A 32 -10.22 -19.29 -11.09
C ASN A 32 -8.84 -19.98 -11.19
N PHE A 33 -7.78 -19.28 -10.85
CA PHE A 33 -6.37 -19.72 -10.94
C PHE A 33 -5.85 -19.98 -12.35
N LYS A 34 -6.52 -19.47 -13.37
CA LYS A 34 -6.06 -19.51 -14.75
C LYS A 34 -5.80 -18.08 -15.22
N TYR A 35 -4.54 -17.80 -15.48
CA TYR A 35 -4.11 -16.50 -15.94
C TYR A 35 -4.21 -16.38 -17.46
N LYS A 36 -4.85 -15.30 -17.90
CA LYS A 36 -5.02 -14.96 -19.30
C LYS A 36 -4.38 -13.61 -19.60
N GLU A 37 -3.47 -13.59 -20.57
CA GLU A 37 -2.79 -12.37 -20.97
C GLU A 37 -3.75 -11.46 -21.76
N LEU A 38 -3.99 -10.25 -21.25
CA LEU A 38 -4.93 -9.28 -21.80
C LEU A 38 -4.36 -7.87 -21.99
N SER A 39 -3.05 -7.68 -21.90
CA SER A 39 -2.40 -6.36 -21.99
C SER A 39 -2.83 -5.54 -23.20
N SER A 40 -2.97 -6.20 -24.35
CA SER A 40 -3.41 -5.54 -25.59
C SER A 40 -4.87 -5.12 -25.54
N LYS A 41 -5.72 -5.96 -24.93
CA LYS A 41 -7.17 -5.74 -24.85
C LYS A 41 -7.52 -4.56 -23.94
N VAL A 42 -6.81 -4.44 -22.82
CA VAL A 42 -7.05 -3.38 -21.80
C VAL A 42 -6.15 -2.15 -21.96
N GLY A 43 -5.36 -2.06 -23.04
CA GLY A 43 -4.53 -0.89 -23.31
C GLY A 43 -3.26 -0.76 -22.48
N LEU A 44 -2.84 -1.80 -21.76
CA LEU A 44 -1.64 -1.83 -20.94
C LEU A 44 -0.37 -2.25 -21.68
N LYS A 45 -0.48 -2.55 -22.99
CA LYS A 45 0.64 -2.96 -23.82
C LYS A 45 1.55 -1.76 -24.15
N ASP A 46 2.56 -1.52 -23.32
CA ASP A 46 3.54 -0.47 -23.50
C ASP A 46 4.95 -1.06 -23.57
N TYR A 47 5.68 -0.71 -24.64
CA TYR A 47 7.05 -1.16 -24.90
C TYR A 47 8.12 -0.27 -24.28
N GLY A 48 7.75 0.65 -23.42
CA GLY A 48 8.69 1.47 -22.65
C GLY A 48 9.57 0.63 -21.71
N VAL A 49 10.57 1.27 -21.12
CA VAL A 49 11.43 0.62 -20.12
C VAL A 49 10.77 0.75 -18.74
N GLY A 50 9.77 -0.07 -18.47
CA GLY A 50 9.09 -0.10 -17.17
C GLY A 50 10.03 -0.56 -16.06
N ARG A 51 10.03 0.16 -14.94
CA ARG A 51 10.88 -0.14 -13.77
C ARG A 51 10.09 -0.35 -12.50
N GLY A 52 9.14 0.49 -12.23
CA GLY A 52 8.30 0.40 -11.07
C GLY A 52 6.83 0.46 -11.45
N SER A 53 5.99 -0.18 -10.66
CA SER A 53 4.55 -0.05 -10.76
C SER A 53 3.95 0.09 -9.38
N VAL A 54 2.94 0.93 -9.29
CA VAL A 54 2.18 1.14 -8.05
C VAL A 54 0.70 1.04 -8.39
N VAL A 55 -0.01 0.26 -7.59
CA VAL A 55 -1.47 0.11 -7.68
C VAL A 55 -2.09 0.88 -6.52
N PHE A 56 -3.04 1.76 -6.81
CA PHE A 56 -3.70 2.59 -5.81
C PHE A 56 -5.03 3.12 -6.37
N ASP A 57 -5.90 3.54 -5.49
CA ASP A 57 -7.19 4.15 -5.82
C ASP A 57 -7.02 5.69 -5.80
N LEU A 58 -6.91 6.29 -6.96
CA LEU A 58 -6.57 7.71 -7.15
C LEU A 58 -7.73 8.64 -6.76
N GLU A 59 -8.92 8.32 -7.28
CA GLU A 59 -10.11 9.15 -7.07
C GLU A 59 -10.88 8.78 -5.81
N ASN A 60 -10.47 7.72 -5.12
CA ASN A 60 -11.15 7.15 -3.95
C ASN A 60 -12.57 6.63 -4.27
N ASP A 61 -12.73 6.13 -5.48
CA ASP A 61 -13.97 5.54 -5.99
C ASP A 61 -14.04 4.01 -5.79
N GLY A 62 -12.93 3.40 -5.37
CA GLY A 62 -12.82 1.97 -5.09
C GLY A 62 -12.14 1.18 -6.20
N ASP A 63 -11.91 1.78 -7.34
CA ASP A 63 -11.21 1.16 -8.45
C ASP A 63 -9.70 1.29 -8.29
N MET A 64 -8.97 0.24 -8.64
CA MET A 64 -7.52 0.25 -8.49
C MET A 64 -6.87 0.72 -9.79
N ASP A 65 -6.27 1.90 -9.75
CA ASP A 65 -5.49 2.49 -10.82
C ASP A 65 -4.06 1.99 -10.83
N LEU A 66 -3.37 2.17 -11.96
CA LEU A 66 -2.01 1.70 -12.14
C LEU A 66 -1.09 2.83 -12.60
N LEU A 67 -0.08 3.15 -11.81
CA LEU A 67 1.03 4.00 -12.21
C LEU A 67 2.23 3.15 -12.61
N VAL A 68 2.73 3.32 -13.83
CA VAL A 68 3.96 2.67 -14.32
C VAL A 68 5.04 3.72 -14.51
N ILE A 69 6.10 3.58 -13.73
CA ILE A 69 7.29 4.42 -13.83
C ILE A 69 8.23 3.83 -14.85
N SER A 70 8.55 4.61 -15.87
CA SER A 70 9.40 4.18 -16.96
C SER A 70 10.71 4.97 -16.98
N GLN A 71 11.81 4.26 -17.24
CA GLN A 71 13.14 4.85 -17.36
C GLN A 71 13.40 5.22 -18.83
N LYS A 72 14.06 6.36 -19.06
CA LYS A 72 14.52 6.74 -20.40
C LYS A 72 15.53 5.72 -20.94
N PRO A 73 15.37 5.25 -22.20
CA PRO A 73 16.35 4.37 -22.83
C PRO A 73 17.76 5.00 -22.86
N ILE A 74 18.78 4.19 -22.70
CA ILE A 74 20.19 4.67 -22.75
C ILE A 74 20.59 5.08 -24.17
N ARG A 75 19.96 4.48 -25.18
CA ARG A 75 20.25 4.76 -26.59
C ARG A 75 19.06 5.37 -27.31
N PRO A 76 19.32 6.17 -28.39
CA PRO A 76 18.27 6.86 -29.14
C PRO A 76 17.36 5.93 -29.96
N TYR A 77 17.61 4.63 -29.99
CA TYR A 77 16.90 3.66 -30.83
C TYR A 77 15.87 2.81 -30.06
N GLY A 78 15.59 3.11 -28.81
CA GLY A 78 14.54 2.42 -28.05
C GLY A 78 13.15 3.04 -28.30
N PRO A 79 12.08 2.30 -28.02
CA PRO A 79 10.73 2.87 -28.04
C PRO A 79 10.63 4.03 -27.03
N PRO A 80 9.76 5.01 -27.27
CA PRO A 80 9.51 6.07 -26.29
C PRO A 80 9.17 5.47 -24.94
N SER A 81 9.85 5.93 -23.91
CA SER A 81 9.62 5.44 -22.53
C SER A 81 9.08 6.60 -21.70
N ILE A 82 7.81 6.53 -21.39
CA ILE A 82 7.06 7.57 -20.71
C ILE A 82 6.40 6.96 -19.48
N THR A 83 6.53 7.61 -18.32
CA THR A 83 5.75 7.27 -17.13
C THR A 83 4.26 7.46 -17.44
N ARG A 84 3.45 6.44 -17.16
CA ARG A 84 2.03 6.42 -17.47
C ARG A 84 1.20 6.16 -16.24
N LEU A 85 0.14 6.90 -16.12
CA LEU A 85 -0.96 6.63 -15.20
C LEU A 85 -2.12 6.05 -16.02
N TYR A 86 -2.53 4.85 -15.68
CA TYR A 86 -3.69 4.19 -16.26
C TYR A 86 -4.82 4.25 -15.24
N LYS A 87 -5.87 4.97 -15.61
CA LYS A 87 -7.10 5.01 -14.84
C LYS A 87 -7.92 3.76 -15.14
N ASN A 88 -8.40 3.10 -14.10
CA ASN A 88 -9.29 1.95 -14.23
C ASN A 88 -10.75 2.43 -14.34
N GLU A 89 -11.40 2.07 -15.41
CA GLU A 89 -12.82 2.39 -15.67
C GLU A 89 -13.65 1.13 -15.93
N ILE A 90 -13.07 -0.05 -15.68
CA ILE A 90 -13.70 -1.34 -16.00
C ILE A 90 -14.14 -2.11 -14.74
N ALA A 91 -13.78 -1.66 -13.57
CA ALA A 91 -14.19 -2.30 -12.33
C ALA A 91 -15.71 -2.22 -12.16
N ASN A 92 -16.33 -3.38 -11.93
CA ASN A 92 -17.80 -3.50 -11.83
C ASN A 92 -18.23 -4.20 -10.52
N GLY A 93 -17.29 -4.53 -9.66
CA GLY A 93 -17.52 -5.23 -8.41
C GLY A 93 -17.75 -4.30 -7.22
N ASN A 94 -18.04 -4.90 -6.09
CA ASN A 94 -17.98 -4.23 -4.82
C ASN A 94 -16.56 -4.37 -4.25
N TYR A 95 -16.19 -3.49 -3.33
CA TYR A 95 -14.86 -3.49 -2.72
C TYR A 95 -14.91 -3.28 -1.21
N LEU A 96 -13.82 -3.56 -0.53
CA LEU A 96 -13.54 -3.11 0.82
C LEU A 96 -12.09 -2.63 0.92
N LYS A 97 -11.89 -1.47 1.53
CA LYS A 97 -10.56 -0.96 1.87
C LYS A 97 -10.34 -1.06 3.37
N ILE A 98 -9.19 -1.57 3.79
CA ILE A 98 -8.85 -1.72 5.21
C ILE A 98 -7.52 -1.04 5.50
N ARG A 99 -7.53 -0.11 6.45
CA ARG A 99 -6.33 0.47 7.04
C ARG A 99 -6.12 -0.10 8.42
N LEU A 100 -4.95 -0.68 8.67
CA LEU A 100 -4.56 -1.14 9.99
C LEU A 100 -3.70 -0.11 10.71
N ARG A 101 -3.88 0.00 12.02
CA ARG A 101 -3.01 0.78 12.90
C ARG A 101 -2.51 -0.12 14.02
N GLY A 102 -1.20 -0.34 14.07
CA GLY A 102 -0.57 -1.08 15.16
C GLY A 102 -0.42 -0.22 16.42
N ASN A 103 -0.66 -0.83 17.55
CA ASN A 103 -0.48 -0.23 18.88
C ASN A 103 0.60 -0.96 19.68
N ALA A 104 0.50 -2.26 19.78
CA ALA A 104 1.51 -3.12 20.43
C ALA A 104 2.61 -3.51 19.44
N SER A 105 2.26 -3.63 18.16
CA SER A 105 3.16 -3.84 17.04
C SER A 105 3.68 -2.51 16.44
N THR A 106 4.17 -2.56 15.22
CA THR A 106 4.58 -1.32 14.52
C THR A 106 3.37 -0.49 14.12
N PRO A 107 3.41 0.86 14.22
CA PRO A 107 2.29 1.72 13.82
C PRO A 107 1.80 1.50 12.38
N SER A 108 2.67 1.00 11.53
CA SER A 108 2.35 0.67 10.12
C SER A 108 1.69 -0.69 9.95
N ALA A 109 1.57 -1.48 11.02
CA ALA A 109 1.03 -2.85 11.01
C ALA A 109 1.71 -3.79 9.99
N PHE A 110 2.98 -3.55 9.62
CA PHE A 110 3.70 -4.43 8.71
C PHE A 110 3.81 -5.85 9.28
N GLY A 111 3.51 -6.85 8.45
CA GLY A 111 3.44 -8.26 8.82
C GLY A 111 2.08 -8.70 9.35
N ALA A 112 1.12 -7.78 9.52
CA ALA A 112 -0.25 -8.16 9.82
C ALA A 112 -0.90 -8.84 8.63
N ARG A 113 -1.73 -9.86 8.89
CA ARG A 113 -2.48 -10.59 7.87
C ARG A 113 -3.96 -10.36 8.02
N ILE A 114 -4.63 -10.07 6.93
CA ILE A 114 -6.06 -9.86 6.87
C ILE A 114 -6.69 -11.00 6.10
N LYS A 115 -7.63 -11.71 6.73
CA LYS A 115 -8.44 -12.74 6.10
C LYS A 115 -9.87 -12.25 6.00
N ILE A 116 -10.45 -12.34 4.82
CA ILE A 116 -11.85 -11.99 4.57
C ILE A 116 -12.61 -13.24 4.14
N TYR A 117 -13.79 -13.41 4.72
CA TYR A 117 -14.76 -14.44 4.34
C TYR A 117 -16.08 -13.78 3.98
N SER A 118 -16.64 -14.14 2.83
CA SER A 118 -17.95 -13.70 2.36
C SER A 118 -18.54 -14.76 1.46
N ASP A 119 -19.56 -15.46 1.89
CA ASP A 119 -20.07 -16.68 1.27
C ASP A 119 -18.95 -17.70 0.98
N SER A 120 -18.74 -18.01 -0.31
CA SER A 120 -17.67 -18.89 -0.79
C SER A 120 -16.33 -18.16 -1.04
N LEU A 121 -16.29 -16.81 -0.94
CA LEU A 121 -15.08 -16.03 -1.16
C LEU A 121 -14.20 -16.10 0.06
N PHE A 122 -12.92 -16.41 -0.16
CA PHE A 122 -11.86 -16.30 0.83
C PHE A 122 -10.67 -15.55 0.23
N ILE A 123 -10.31 -14.43 0.85
CA ILE A 123 -9.12 -13.67 0.47
C ILE A 123 -8.21 -13.53 1.69
N ASN A 124 -6.92 -13.72 1.49
CA ASN A 124 -5.88 -13.52 2.50
C ASN A 124 -4.83 -12.57 1.93
N GLN A 125 -4.57 -11.48 2.64
CA GLN A 125 -3.58 -10.48 2.26
C GLN A 125 -2.71 -10.10 3.46
N GLU A 126 -1.43 -9.90 3.22
CA GLU A 126 -0.48 -9.39 4.22
C GLU A 126 -0.21 -7.90 3.98
N ILE A 127 -0.13 -7.13 5.06
CA ILE A 127 0.35 -5.74 5.00
C ILE A 127 1.87 -5.80 4.95
N ASP A 128 2.41 -5.63 3.78
CA ASP A 128 3.85 -5.67 3.54
C ASP A 128 4.48 -4.28 3.45
N GLY A 129 5.79 -4.24 3.54
CA GLY A 129 6.58 -3.01 3.44
C GLY A 129 6.95 -2.61 2.02
N GLY A 130 6.31 -3.19 0.99
CA GLY A 130 6.63 -2.94 -0.41
C GLY A 130 7.45 -4.07 -1.03
N ASN A 131 6.93 -5.26 -0.95
CA ASN A 131 7.59 -6.54 -1.30
C ASN A 131 7.81 -6.78 -2.80
N THR A 132 7.22 -5.99 -3.68
CA THR A 132 7.21 -6.31 -5.10
C THR A 132 8.53 -5.99 -5.78
N SER A 133 9.25 -4.96 -5.29
CA SER A 133 10.53 -4.53 -5.87
C SER A 133 11.17 -3.44 -5.02
N HIS A 134 12.48 -3.25 -5.14
CA HIS A 134 13.17 -2.07 -4.60
C HIS A 134 12.76 -0.75 -5.28
N LEU A 135 11.99 -0.81 -6.38
CA LEU A 135 11.51 0.33 -7.15
C LEU A 135 9.99 0.56 -7.02
N SER A 136 9.30 -0.26 -6.25
CA SER A 136 7.83 -0.20 -6.11
C SER A 136 7.43 -0.35 -4.65
N HIS A 137 6.50 0.48 -4.22
CA HIS A 137 5.91 0.40 -2.89
C HIS A 137 4.41 0.70 -3.00
N ASN A 138 3.58 -0.30 -2.76
CA ASN A 138 2.13 -0.16 -2.80
C ASN A 138 1.59 0.56 -1.55
N SER A 139 0.34 0.97 -1.62
CA SER A 139 -0.39 1.54 -0.50
C SER A 139 -0.45 0.57 0.68
N ARG A 140 -0.40 1.09 1.91
CA ARG A 140 -0.64 0.32 3.14
C ARG A 140 -2.13 0.09 3.41
N ILE A 141 -3.01 0.62 2.56
CA ILE A 141 -4.43 0.32 2.60
C ILE A 141 -4.61 -0.97 1.81
N ALA A 142 -5.02 -2.03 2.49
CA ALA A 142 -5.40 -3.27 1.84
C ALA A 142 -6.70 -3.05 1.07
N HIS A 143 -6.72 -3.46 -0.18
CA HIS A 143 -7.88 -3.38 -1.04
C HIS A 143 -8.35 -4.79 -1.41
N PHE A 144 -9.65 -5.04 -1.31
CA PHE A 144 -10.27 -6.31 -1.56
C PHE A 144 -11.41 -6.14 -2.56
N GLY A 145 -11.31 -6.78 -3.73
CA GLY A 145 -12.44 -6.98 -4.64
C GLY A 145 -13.40 -8.02 -4.06
N LEU A 146 -14.69 -7.77 -4.15
CA LEU A 146 -15.72 -8.61 -3.53
C LEU A 146 -16.72 -9.16 -4.55
N GLY A 147 -16.53 -8.84 -5.83
CA GLY A 147 -17.50 -9.14 -6.86
C GLY A 147 -18.86 -8.51 -6.55
N MET A 148 -19.90 -9.29 -6.63
CA MET A 148 -21.27 -8.82 -6.35
C MET A 148 -21.66 -8.84 -4.88
N ARG A 149 -20.75 -9.22 -3.97
CA ARG A 149 -21.03 -9.37 -2.55
C ARG A 149 -21.13 -8.00 -1.88
N LYS A 150 -22.19 -7.77 -1.12
CA LYS A 150 -22.46 -6.50 -0.43
C LYS A 150 -22.15 -6.53 1.07
N ILE A 151 -21.95 -7.71 1.61
CA ILE A 151 -21.68 -7.93 3.04
C ILE A 151 -20.53 -8.92 3.16
N ILE A 152 -19.58 -8.60 3.99
CA ILE A 152 -18.48 -9.48 4.39
C ILE A 152 -18.92 -10.15 5.70
N ASP A 153 -18.90 -11.49 5.75
CA ASP A 153 -19.33 -12.24 6.92
C ASP A 153 -18.35 -12.06 8.08
N SER A 154 -17.07 -12.17 7.81
CA SER A 154 -16.04 -11.93 8.81
C SER A 154 -14.73 -11.40 8.20
N ILE A 155 -14.06 -10.58 8.98
CA ILE A 155 -12.71 -10.09 8.76
C ILE A 155 -11.89 -10.52 9.96
N THR A 156 -10.82 -11.26 9.76
CA THR A 156 -9.88 -11.63 10.83
C THR A 156 -8.53 -11.00 10.54
N VAL A 157 -8.04 -10.22 11.48
CA VAL A 157 -6.70 -9.64 11.45
C VAL A 157 -5.82 -10.42 12.41
N THR A 158 -4.75 -11.03 11.90
CA THR A 158 -3.67 -11.60 12.71
C THR A 158 -2.55 -10.55 12.77
N TRP A 159 -2.30 -10.01 13.94
CA TRP A 159 -1.28 -8.99 14.16
C TRP A 159 0.13 -9.61 14.20
N PRO A 160 1.20 -8.81 14.01
CA PRO A 160 2.58 -9.33 14.04
C PRO A 160 2.97 -10.02 15.35
N GLY A 161 2.33 -9.66 16.45
CA GLY A 161 2.50 -10.31 17.77
C GLY A 161 1.83 -11.67 17.89
N GLY A 162 1.01 -12.04 16.92
CA GLY A 162 0.25 -13.31 16.92
C GLY A 162 -1.18 -13.18 17.46
N GLU A 163 -1.57 -12.03 17.98
CA GLU A 163 -2.94 -11.78 18.42
C GLU A 163 -3.89 -11.75 17.23
N GLU A 164 -5.10 -12.30 17.41
CA GLU A 164 -6.16 -12.28 16.42
C GLU A 164 -7.33 -11.41 16.86
N GLN A 165 -7.84 -10.62 15.92
CA GLN A 165 -9.00 -9.76 16.11
C GLN A 165 -9.99 -9.98 14.97
N SER A 166 -11.27 -10.21 15.29
CA SER A 166 -12.30 -10.46 14.29
C SER A 166 -13.42 -9.44 14.36
N ILE A 167 -13.90 -9.05 13.18
CA ILE A 167 -15.04 -8.17 12.97
C ILE A 167 -16.02 -8.89 12.05
N TYR A 168 -17.31 -8.75 12.34
CA TYR A 168 -18.36 -9.48 11.63
C TYR A 168 -19.35 -8.55 10.95
N ARG A 169 -19.93 -9.00 9.83
CA ARG A 169 -21.02 -8.34 9.09
C ARG A 169 -20.67 -6.91 8.67
N VAL A 170 -19.60 -6.78 7.93
CA VAL A 170 -19.13 -5.48 7.40
C VAL A 170 -19.73 -5.25 6.01
N SER A 171 -20.27 -4.06 5.78
CA SER A 171 -20.78 -3.68 4.45
C SER A 171 -19.64 -3.43 3.48
N ALA A 172 -19.86 -3.73 2.22
CA ALA A 172 -18.97 -3.39 1.12
C ALA A 172 -18.97 -1.87 0.80
N ASN A 173 -18.16 -1.47 -0.15
CA ASN A 173 -18.05 -0.13 -0.73
C ASN A 173 -17.72 0.95 0.31
N GLN A 174 -16.74 0.65 1.16
CA GLN A 174 -16.24 1.59 2.16
C GLN A 174 -14.78 1.34 2.52
N MET A 175 -14.19 2.30 3.22
CA MET A 175 -12.94 2.12 3.92
C MET A 175 -13.19 2.02 5.42
N ILE A 176 -12.58 1.03 6.07
CA ILE A 176 -12.59 0.89 7.54
C ILE A 176 -11.17 1.01 8.09
N GLU A 177 -11.06 1.52 9.32
CA GLU A 177 -9.82 1.50 10.09
C GLU A 177 -9.96 0.51 11.24
N ILE A 178 -8.93 -0.32 11.45
CA ILE A 178 -8.88 -1.30 12.52
C ILE A 178 -7.64 -1.03 13.34
N ASP A 179 -7.84 -0.65 14.60
CA ASP A 179 -6.76 -0.46 15.55
C ASP A 179 -6.44 -1.78 16.25
N GLU A 180 -5.15 -2.07 16.43
CA GLU A 180 -4.72 -3.22 17.21
C GLU A 180 -5.18 -3.09 18.67
N VAL A 181 -5.97 -4.05 19.13
CA VAL A 181 -6.44 -4.13 20.52
C VAL A 181 -5.31 -4.71 21.37
N GLY A 182 -4.45 -3.84 21.90
CA GLY A 182 -3.35 -4.24 22.76
C GLY A 182 -3.31 -3.39 24.02
N SER A 183 -2.78 -3.95 25.09
CA SER A 183 -2.53 -3.20 26.32
C SER A 183 -1.52 -2.08 26.00
N PHE A 184 -1.97 -0.87 25.85
CA PHE A 184 -1.13 0.30 25.97
C PHE A 184 -0.38 0.22 27.30
N LYS A 185 0.92 -0.07 27.28
CA LYS A 185 1.76 0.54 28.27
C LYS A 185 1.70 2.03 27.98
N LYS A 186 0.81 2.71 28.71
CA LYS A 186 0.74 4.17 28.75
C LYS A 186 2.18 4.64 28.91
N SER A 187 2.80 5.14 27.86
CA SER A 187 4.11 5.77 27.93
C SER A 187 3.94 6.83 29.01
N ASN A 188 4.63 6.65 30.13
CA ASN A 188 4.50 7.54 31.26
C ASN A 188 4.84 8.94 30.76
N SER A 189 3.84 9.78 30.60
CA SER A 189 3.97 11.19 30.20
C SER A 189 4.86 12.00 31.16
N LYS A 190 5.24 11.40 32.31
CA LYS A 190 6.24 11.92 33.24
C LYS A 190 7.61 12.12 32.57
N ASN A 191 7.97 11.29 31.57
CA ASN A 191 9.26 11.48 30.87
C ASN A 191 9.20 12.68 29.90
N LEU A 192 8.07 12.92 29.24
CA LEU A 192 7.92 14.07 28.37
C LEU A 192 7.94 15.38 29.17
N MET A 193 7.28 15.39 30.34
CA MET A 193 7.29 16.54 31.25
C MET A 193 8.67 16.77 31.87
N PHE A 194 9.41 15.70 32.15
CA PHE A 194 10.79 15.79 32.64
C PHE A 194 11.72 16.41 31.58
N PHE A 195 11.63 15.98 30.31
CA PHE A 195 12.41 16.57 29.23
C PHE A 195 12.03 18.02 28.95
N LEU A 196 10.76 18.39 29.04
CA LEU A 196 10.30 19.78 28.90
C LEU A 196 10.85 20.66 30.02
N VAL A 197 10.82 20.19 31.28
CA VAL A 197 11.37 20.93 32.44
C VAL A 197 12.88 21.07 32.31
N VAL A 198 13.60 20.03 31.91
CA VAL A 198 15.06 20.09 31.70
C VAL A 198 15.39 21.07 30.57
N PHE A 199 14.62 21.08 29.48
CA PHE A 199 14.84 22.02 28.36
C PHE A 199 14.61 23.48 28.78
N ILE A 200 13.57 23.74 29.56
CA ILE A 200 13.29 25.08 30.13
C ILE A 200 14.43 25.53 31.08
N ILE A 201 14.92 24.65 31.94
CA ILE A 201 16.02 24.97 32.86
C ILE A 201 17.30 25.27 32.09
N ILE A 202 17.63 24.50 31.07
CA ILE A 202 18.79 24.73 30.20
C ILE A 202 18.66 26.06 29.46
N SER A 203 17.49 26.38 28.93
CA SER A 203 17.23 27.65 28.25
C SER A 203 17.38 28.86 29.16
N ILE A 204 16.89 28.77 30.41
CA ILE A 204 17.06 29.83 31.43
C ILE A 204 18.52 29.98 31.79
N PHE A 205 19.28 28.90 31.89
CA PHE A 205 20.70 28.92 32.23
C PHE A 205 21.54 29.58 31.12
N ILE A 206 21.22 29.30 29.86
CA ILE A 206 21.87 29.92 28.69
C ILE A 206 21.61 31.42 28.64
N ILE A 207 20.38 31.87 28.90
CA ILE A 207 20.00 33.29 28.93
C ILE A 207 20.75 34.00 30.06
N LYS A 208 20.95 33.36 31.24
CA LYS A 208 21.63 33.92 32.38
C LYS A 208 23.14 34.07 32.16
N ILE A 209 23.75 33.17 31.36
CA ILE A 209 25.16 33.27 30.96
C ILE A 209 25.37 34.38 29.93
N SER A 210 24.44 34.53 28.98
CA SER A 210 24.50 35.56 27.92
C SER A 210 24.35 37.00 28.46
N ASN A 211 23.72 37.17 29.60
CA ASN A 211 23.47 38.49 30.20
C ASN A 211 24.50 38.90 31.29
N LYS A 212 25.63 38.22 31.44
CA LYS A 212 26.71 38.72 32.32
C LYS A 212 27.42 39.89 31.64
N PRO A 213 27.50 41.05 32.29
CA PRO A 213 28.28 42.19 31.77
C PRO A 213 29.75 41.79 31.71
N ILE A 214 30.36 42.06 30.55
CA ILE A 214 31.82 41.94 30.37
C ILE A 214 32.42 43.03 31.25
N SER A 215 33.03 42.63 32.39
CA SER A 215 33.82 43.54 33.20
C SER A 215 35.15 43.81 32.49
N ASN A 216 35.36 45.06 32.12
CA ASN A 216 36.65 45.56 31.67
C ASN A 216 37.69 45.43 32.77
#